data_8e10a4de3554f67e3815b24a292967ed
#
_entry.id   8e10a4de3554f67e3815b24a292967ed
#
_cell.length_a   1.000
_cell.length_b   1.000
_cell.length_c   1.000
_cell.angle_alpha   90.00
_cell.angle_beta   90.00
_cell.angle_gamma   90.00
#
_symmetry.space_group_name_H-M   'P 1'
#
loop_
_entity.id
_entity.type
_entity.pdbx_description
1 polymer ?
#
loop_
_entity_poly.entity_id
_entity_poly.type
_entity_poly.pdbx_seq_one_letter_code
_entity_poly.pdbx_strand_id
1 'polypeptide(L)'
;MRTTVLAALLALALPAAAAPAGSSGSQAVPAYVATAMNDPVRAADAKDDARRQMAAVMGFTQVKPGDKVLELVPGKGYWTRMFSAIAGPQGHVYTVWPEGMAKYAAKSYAEWQKLVATPHYANVSLLQQPSAELSVPAKVDVVFTAQNYHDYHDPFMGPVDMAKFDKAVYDALKPGGVFVVIDHVAPAGSGLADTDTLHRIDPATVKKEVEAAGFVFDGESDVLRNPADPHTAAVFDKSIRGHTDQFVYRFRKPLK
;
A
#
# COMPACT_ATOMS: atom_id res chain seq x y z
N MET A 1 -45.57 -60.88 -15.44
CA MET A 1 -45.58 -59.47 -14.90
C MET A 1 -44.46 -59.32 -13.89
N ARG A 2 -43.40 -58.61 -14.25
CA ARG A 2 -42.28 -58.35 -13.36
C ARG A 2 -42.30 -56.84 -13.05
N THR A 3 -42.56 -56.50 -11.79
CA THR A 3 -42.62 -55.13 -11.28
C THR A 3 -41.22 -54.70 -10.84
N THR A 4 -40.68 -53.70 -11.54
CA THR A 4 -39.36 -53.11 -11.20
C THR A 4 -39.62 -51.95 -10.25
N VAL A 5 -39.08 -52.00 -9.03
CA VAL A 5 -39.12 -50.92 -8.04
C VAL A 5 -37.88 -50.05 -8.25
N LEU A 6 -38.09 -48.77 -8.58
CA LEU A 6 -37.08 -47.76 -8.74
C LEU A 6 -36.83 -47.09 -7.36
N ALA A 7 -35.67 -47.30 -6.76
CA ALA A 7 -35.27 -46.60 -5.53
C ALA A 7 -34.64 -45.26 -5.88
N ALA A 8 -35.25 -44.16 -5.47
CA ALA A 8 -34.70 -42.83 -5.59
C ALA A 8 -33.77 -42.53 -4.37
N LEU A 9 -32.49 -42.33 -4.64
CA LEU A 9 -31.55 -41.85 -3.66
C LEU A 9 -31.64 -40.31 -3.55
N LEU A 10 -32.12 -39.84 -2.41
CA LEU A 10 -32.12 -38.43 -2.06
C LEU A 10 -30.75 -38.07 -1.49
N ALA A 11 -29.92 -37.29 -2.22
CA ALA A 11 -28.66 -36.76 -1.72
C ALA A 11 -28.95 -35.50 -0.88
N LEU A 12 -28.76 -35.57 0.43
CA LEU A 12 -28.76 -34.42 1.32
C LEU A 12 -27.44 -33.63 1.13
N ALA A 13 -27.53 -32.44 0.56
CA ALA A 13 -26.42 -31.46 0.59
C ALA A 13 -26.38 -30.80 1.95
N LEU A 14 -25.28 -31.00 2.69
CA LEU A 14 -24.99 -30.29 3.92
C LEU A 14 -24.53 -28.86 3.56
N PRO A 15 -25.04 -27.81 4.24
CA PRO A 15 -24.53 -26.47 4.06
C PRO A 15 -23.09 -26.37 4.58
N ALA A 16 -22.18 -25.87 3.75
CA ALA A 16 -20.84 -25.51 4.18
C ALA A 16 -20.94 -24.36 5.19
N ALA A 17 -20.53 -24.62 6.42
CA ALA A 17 -20.42 -23.58 7.43
C ALA A 17 -19.33 -22.57 7.02
N ALA A 18 -19.72 -21.31 6.81
CA ALA A 18 -18.78 -20.22 6.64
C ALA A 18 -17.94 -20.09 7.92
N ALA A 19 -16.62 -20.14 7.78
CA ALA A 19 -15.72 -19.86 8.89
C ALA A 19 -15.95 -18.42 9.38
N PRO A 20 -15.96 -18.16 10.71
CA PRO A 20 -16.12 -16.80 11.20
C PRO A 20 -14.95 -15.95 10.75
N ALA A 21 -15.23 -14.75 10.19
CA ALA A 21 -14.24 -13.74 9.94
C ALA A 21 -13.50 -13.44 11.23
N GLY A 22 -12.18 -13.69 11.23
CA GLY A 22 -11.35 -13.52 12.41
C GLY A 22 -11.42 -12.07 12.90
N SER A 23 -11.85 -11.87 14.13
CA SER A 23 -11.77 -10.59 14.83
C SER A 23 -10.32 -10.11 14.80
N SER A 24 -10.09 -8.91 14.28
CA SER A 24 -8.80 -8.21 14.35
C SER A 24 -8.51 -7.85 15.81
N GLY A 25 -8.03 -8.82 16.57
CA GLY A 25 -7.44 -8.56 17.88
C GLY A 25 -6.27 -7.60 17.69
N SER A 26 -6.21 -6.54 18.47
CA SER A 26 -5.09 -5.61 18.53
C SER A 26 -3.79 -6.41 18.72
N GLN A 27 -3.10 -6.72 17.63
CA GLN A 27 -1.76 -7.32 17.75
C GLN A 27 -0.87 -6.30 18.43
N ALA A 28 -0.17 -6.76 19.50
CA ALA A 28 0.80 -5.93 20.20
C ALA A 28 1.81 -5.38 19.18
N VAL A 29 2.04 -4.06 19.24
CA VAL A 29 3.01 -3.39 18.35
C VAL A 29 4.38 -4.00 18.58
N PRO A 30 5.07 -4.52 17.55
CA PRO A 30 6.41 -5.09 17.73
C PRO A 30 7.39 -4.08 18.33
N ALA A 31 8.26 -4.52 19.23
CA ALA A 31 9.18 -3.64 19.94
C ALA A 31 10.05 -2.79 18.98
N TYR A 32 10.48 -3.34 17.86
CA TYR A 32 11.26 -2.61 16.86
C TYR A 32 10.47 -1.48 16.18
N VAL A 33 9.13 -1.62 16.04
CA VAL A 33 8.26 -0.54 15.53
C VAL A 33 8.20 0.58 16.57
N ALA A 34 8.00 0.24 17.85
CA ALA A 34 7.99 1.23 18.92
C ALA A 34 9.35 1.98 19.03
N THR A 35 10.46 1.27 18.86
CA THR A 35 11.80 1.86 18.82
C THR A 35 11.93 2.84 17.63
N ALA A 36 11.51 2.44 16.43
CA ALA A 36 11.55 3.28 15.24
C ALA A 36 10.67 4.53 15.36
N MET A 37 9.51 4.44 16.01
CA MET A 37 8.65 5.60 16.26
C MET A 37 9.32 6.65 17.15
N ASN A 38 10.22 6.25 18.03
CA ASN A 38 10.96 7.13 18.94
C ASN A 38 12.29 7.63 18.37
N ASP A 39 12.60 7.35 17.09
CA ASP A 39 13.81 7.89 16.46
C ASP A 39 13.77 9.43 16.47
N PRO A 40 14.81 10.12 17.02
CA PRO A 40 14.85 11.57 17.11
C PRO A 40 14.66 12.30 15.77
N VAL A 41 15.09 11.71 14.65
CA VAL A 41 14.91 12.33 13.32
C VAL A 41 13.43 12.40 12.89
N ARG A 42 12.54 11.65 13.57
CA ARG A 42 11.11 11.68 13.36
C ARG A 42 10.35 12.67 14.24
N ALA A 43 11.03 13.46 15.07
CA ALA A 43 10.34 14.36 16.00
C ALA A 43 9.29 15.28 15.34
N ALA A 44 9.55 15.74 14.11
CA ALA A 44 8.59 16.54 13.35
C ALA A 44 7.40 15.72 12.82
N ASP A 45 7.55 14.41 12.67
CA ASP A 45 6.51 13.50 12.15
C ASP A 45 5.56 13.00 13.25
N ALA A 46 6.03 12.92 14.50
CA ALA A 46 5.32 12.29 15.63
C ALA A 46 3.90 12.86 15.85
N LYS A 47 3.70 14.15 15.54
CA LYS A 47 2.37 14.79 15.60
C LYS A 47 1.32 14.17 14.68
N ASP A 48 1.77 13.52 13.60
CA ASP A 48 0.90 12.88 12.61
C ASP A 48 0.69 11.38 12.87
N ASP A 49 1.46 10.77 13.79
CA ASP A 49 1.46 9.33 14.02
C ASP A 49 0.09 8.79 14.47
N ALA A 50 -0.60 9.53 15.36
CA ALA A 50 -1.94 9.13 15.80
C ALA A 50 -2.95 9.17 14.64
N ARG A 51 -2.96 10.24 13.85
CA ARG A 51 -3.86 10.39 12.71
C ARG A 51 -3.59 9.38 11.60
N ARG A 52 -2.32 9.05 11.35
CA ARG A 52 -1.89 8.08 10.35
C ARG A 52 -1.83 6.65 10.87
N GLN A 53 -2.22 6.42 12.12
CA GLN A 53 -2.21 5.09 12.75
C GLN A 53 -0.87 4.35 12.56
N MET A 54 0.24 5.07 12.75
CA MET A 54 1.60 4.63 12.39
C MET A 54 1.92 3.21 12.86
N ALA A 55 1.69 2.91 14.14
CA ALA A 55 1.99 1.61 14.72
C ALA A 55 1.20 0.47 14.06
N ALA A 56 -0.10 0.69 13.83
CA ALA A 56 -0.98 -0.30 13.24
C ALA A 56 -0.64 -0.54 11.76
N VAL A 57 -0.37 0.54 11.00
CA VAL A 57 0.05 0.43 9.60
C VAL A 57 1.38 -0.30 9.49
N MET A 58 2.39 0.03 10.29
CA MET A 58 3.67 -0.69 10.26
C MET A 58 3.50 -2.17 10.61
N GLY A 59 2.70 -2.50 11.61
CA GLY A 59 2.37 -3.90 11.92
C GLY A 59 1.70 -4.61 10.74
N PHE A 60 0.81 -3.94 10.04
CA PHE A 60 0.11 -4.49 8.87
C PHE A 60 1.04 -4.72 7.67
N THR A 61 2.08 -3.88 7.49
CA THR A 61 3.07 -4.09 6.42
C THR A 61 3.93 -5.34 6.61
N GLN A 62 4.00 -5.88 7.81
CA GLN A 62 4.86 -7.00 8.19
C GLN A 62 6.37 -6.73 7.98
N VAL A 63 6.77 -5.47 7.76
CA VAL A 63 8.18 -5.11 7.67
C VAL A 63 8.91 -5.40 8.97
N LYS A 64 10.14 -5.87 8.89
CA LYS A 64 10.97 -6.25 10.04
C LYS A 64 12.44 -5.88 9.83
N PRO A 65 13.28 -5.91 10.87
CA PRO A 65 14.71 -5.66 10.75
C PRO A 65 15.38 -6.55 9.70
N GLY A 66 16.22 -5.94 8.86
CA GLY A 66 16.93 -6.60 7.77
C GLY A 66 16.17 -6.69 6.45
N ASP A 67 14.89 -6.33 6.41
CA ASP A 67 14.10 -6.36 5.18
C ASP A 67 14.55 -5.29 4.18
N LYS A 68 14.29 -5.58 2.90
CA LYS A 68 14.37 -4.60 1.81
C LYS A 68 12.96 -4.12 1.50
N VAL A 69 12.79 -2.81 1.48
CA VAL A 69 11.52 -2.14 1.22
C VAL A 69 11.62 -1.33 -0.07
N LEU A 70 10.59 -1.35 -0.89
CA LEU A 70 10.39 -0.43 -2.00
C LEU A 70 9.21 0.48 -1.65
N GLU A 71 9.46 1.76 -1.50
CA GLU A 71 8.43 2.78 -1.30
C GLU A 71 8.23 3.55 -2.59
N LEU A 72 7.00 3.52 -3.10
CA LEU A 72 6.60 4.29 -4.28
C LEU A 72 6.12 5.68 -3.83
N VAL A 73 6.66 6.72 -4.44
CA VAL A 73 6.32 8.13 -4.18
C VAL A 73 6.43 8.49 -2.68
N PRO A 74 7.64 8.57 -2.12
CA PRO A 74 7.86 8.77 -0.67
C PRO A 74 7.40 10.13 -0.16
N GLY A 75 7.08 11.09 -1.03
CA GLY A 75 6.71 12.45 -0.66
C GLY A 75 7.77 13.12 0.22
N LYS A 76 7.40 13.55 1.42
CA LYS A 76 8.33 14.13 2.40
C LYS A 76 9.04 13.10 3.29
N GLY A 77 8.93 11.81 2.96
CA GLY A 77 9.63 10.73 3.65
C GLY A 77 9.07 10.33 5.01
N TYR A 78 7.79 10.60 5.27
CA TYR A 78 7.15 10.23 6.52
C TYR A 78 7.21 8.71 6.79
N TRP A 79 6.84 7.90 5.79
CA TRP A 79 6.92 6.45 5.89
C TRP A 79 8.34 5.94 5.72
N THR A 80 9.13 6.56 4.84
CA THR A 80 10.53 6.18 4.61
C THR A 80 11.35 6.20 5.89
N ARG A 81 11.17 7.22 6.76
CA ARG A 81 11.89 7.31 8.04
C ARG A 81 11.57 6.13 8.94
N MET A 82 10.33 5.65 8.93
CA MET A 82 9.95 4.43 9.64
C MET A 82 10.60 3.19 9.03
N PHE A 83 10.48 3.04 7.71
CA PHE A 83 11.08 1.89 7.02
C PHE A 83 12.60 1.85 7.19
N SER A 84 13.27 2.98 7.09
CA SER A 84 14.73 3.09 7.30
C SER A 84 15.12 2.66 8.71
N ALA A 85 14.42 3.16 9.74
CA ALA A 85 14.69 2.82 11.13
C ALA A 85 14.40 1.34 11.44
N ILE A 86 13.29 0.77 10.89
CA ILE A 86 12.94 -0.63 11.10
C ILE A 86 13.91 -1.56 10.37
N ALA A 87 14.16 -1.30 9.07
CA ALA A 87 15.07 -2.10 8.26
C ALA A 87 16.49 -2.11 8.83
N GLY A 88 16.93 -0.99 9.38
CA GLY A 88 18.24 -0.86 10.01
C GLY A 88 19.40 -1.05 9.03
N PRO A 89 20.66 -1.18 9.55
CA PRO A 89 21.85 -1.23 8.70
C PRO A 89 22.01 -2.51 7.89
N GLN A 90 21.25 -3.56 8.18
CA GLN A 90 21.25 -4.82 7.44
C GLN A 90 20.15 -4.88 6.35
N GLY A 91 19.17 -3.97 6.44
CA GLY A 91 18.11 -3.83 5.45
C GLY A 91 18.35 -2.67 4.49
N HIS A 92 17.39 -2.38 3.62
CA HIS A 92 17.50 -1.28 2.68
C HIS A 92 16.13 -0.75 2.27
N VAL A 93 16.03 0.55 2.04
CA VAL A 93 14.82 1.20 1.52
C VAL A 93 15.13 1.83 0.17
N TYR A 94 14.49 1.33 -0.88
CA TYR A 94 14.48 1.95 -2.19
C TYR A 94 13.27 2.89 -2.26
N THR A 95 13.49 4.17 -2.54
CA THR A 95 12.41 5.15 -2.74
C THR A 95 12.34 5.52 -4.20
N VAL A 96 11.19 5.29 -4.84
CA VAL A 96 10.98 5.60 -6.25
C VAL A 96 10.24 6.91 -6.40
N TRP A 97 10.85 7.83 -7.13
CA TRP A 97 10.22 9.06 -7.61
C TRP A 97 9.97 8.94 -9.12
N PRO A 98 8.71 8.69 -9.55
CA PRO A 98 8.37 8.76 -10.95
C PRO A 98 8.65 10.14 -11.52
N GLU A 99 9.12 10.21 -12.77
CA GLU A 99 9.46 11.50 -13.40
C GLU A 99 8.30 12.48 -13.46
N GLY A 100 7.07 11.99 -13.67
CA GLY A 100 5.86 12.81 -13.62
C GLY A 100 5.69 13.46 -12.25
N MET A 101 5.78 12.69 -11.17
CA MET A 101 5.68 13.18 -9.80
C MET A 101 6.86 14.10 -9.43
N ALA A 102 8.08 13.77 -9.86
CA ALA A 102 9.26 14.60 -9.60
C ALA A 102 9.14 15.99 -10.24
N LYS A 103 8.53 16.08 -11.43
CA LYS A 103 8.21 17.37 -12.09
C LYS A 103 7.08 18.10 -11.38
N TYR A 104 5.99 17.41 -11.06
CA TYR A 104 4.81 17.97 -10.40
C TYR A 104 5.15 18.53 -9.02
N ALA A 105 5.92 17.79 -8.22
CA ALA A 105 6.32 18.12 -6.86
C ALA A 105 7.81 18.47 -6.73
N ALA A 106 8.39 19.23 -7.67
CA ALA A 106 9.83 19.48 -7.81
C ALA A 106 10.50 19.99 -6.52
N LYS A 107 9.82 20.82 -5.73
CA LYS A 107 10.34 21.28 -4.43
C LYS A 107 10.52 20.13 -3.44
N SER A 108 9.50 19.28 -3.31
CA SER A 108 9.55 18.12 -2.42
C SER A 108 10.60 17.11 -2.87
N TYR A 109 10.75 16.92 -4.16
CA TYR A 109 11.80 16.08 -4.73
C TYR A 109 13.20 16.59 -4.39
N ALA A 110 13.45 17.90 -4.56
CA ALA A 110 14.75 18.51 -4.21
C ALA A 110 15.06 18.46 -2.70
N GLU A 111 14.05 18.60 -1.85
CA GLU A 111 14.19 18.41 -0.40
C GLU A 111 14.52 16.94 -0.07
N TRP A 112 13.87 15.99 -0.76
CA TRP A 112 14.11 14.56 -0.61
C TRP A 112 15.54 14.16 -1.02
N GLN A 113 16.04 14.68 -2.14
CA GLN A 113 17.44 14.45 -2.56
C GLN A 113 18.44 14.83 -1.48
N LYS A 114 18.22 15.95 -0.81
CA LYS A 114 19.10 16.41 0.28
C LYS A 114 19.01 15.50 1.50
N LEU A 115 17.79 15.04 1.83
CA LEU A 115 17.55 14.18 2.98
C LEU A 115 18.29 12.84 2.85
N VAL A 116 18.14 12.16 1.72
CA VAL A 116 18.77 10.83 1.51
C VAL A 116 20.30 10.90 1.38
N ALA A 117 20.85 12.08 1.10
CA ALA A 117 22.29 12.29 1.07
C ALA A 117 22.93 12.39 2.48
N THR A 118 22.12 12.42 3.54
CA THR A 118 22.65 12.48 4.92
C THR A 118 23.09 11.10 5.40
N PRO A 119 24.16 11.01 6.24
CA PRO A 119 24.66 9.72 6.73
C PRO A 119 23.63 8.89 7.50
N HIS A 120 22.64 9.54 8.11
CA HIS A 120 21.57 8.85 8.84
C HIS A 120 20.75 7.91 7.93
N TYR A 121 20.62 8.24 6.63
CA TYR A 121 19.88 7.46 5.65
C TYR A 121 20.80 6.67 4.70
N ALA A 122 21.97 6.20 5.20
CA ALA A 122 22.89 5.38 4.40
C ALA A 122 22.25 4.08 3.86
N ASN A 123 21.15 3.60 4.49
CA ASN A 123 20.36 2.47 4.03
C ASN A 123 19.15 2.86 3.15
N VAL A 124 19.11 4.10 2.64
CA VAL A 124 18.04 4.58 1.75
C VAL A 124 18.64 4.98 0.40
N SER A 125 18.04 4.49 -0.68
CA SER A 125 18.39 4.89 -2.05
C SER A 125 17.24 5.63 -2.72
N LEU A 126 17.58 6.71 -3.42
CA LEU A 126 16.66 7.43 -4.28
C LEU A 126 16.78 6.90 -5.72
N LEU A 127 15.67 6.46 -6.28
CA LEU A 127 15.54 6.02 -7.67
C LEU A 127 14.57 6.95 -8.39
N GLN A 128 15.05 7.71 -9.38
CA GLN A 128 14.21 8.46 -10.30
C GLN A 128 14.09 7.66 -11.59
N GLN A 129 12.87 7.43 -12.06
CA GLN A 129 12.59 6.59 -13.23
C GLN A 129 11.40 7.15 -14.01
N PRO A 130 11.26 6.82 -15.31
CA PRO A 130 10.02 7.07 -16.04
C PRO A 130 8.81 6.50 -15.27
N SER A 131 7.68 7.22 -15.25
CA SER A 131 6.51 6.80 -14.48
C SER A 131 5.95 5.43 -14.89
N ALA A 132 6.13 5.08 -16.18
CA ALA A 132 5.65 3.80 -16.74
C ALA A 132 6.62 2.62 -16.48
N GLU A 133 7.78 2.88 -15.88
CA GLU A 133 8.82 1.87 -15.68
C GLU A 133 9.12 1.72 -14.20
N LEU A 134 9.31 0.49 -13.76
CA LEU A 134 9.73 0.18 -12.39
C LEU A 134 10.88 -0.81 -12.43
N SER A 135 12.02 -0.39 -11.91
CA SER A 135 13.20 -1.23 -11.77
C SER A 135 13.86 -0.98 -10.42
N VAL A 136 14.25 -2.05 -9.74
CA VAL A 136 14.95 -1.98 -8.46
C VAL A 136 16.20 -2.85 -8.48
N PRO A 137 17.30 -2.43 -7.80
CA PRO A 137 18.57 -3.15 -7.85
C PRO A 137 18.52 -4.56 -7.26
N ALA A 138 17.54 -4.85 -6.41
CA ALA A 138 17.40 -6.17 -5.77
C ALA A 138 15.92 -6.45 -5.45
N LYS A 139 15.57 -7.74 -5.37
CA LYS A 139 14.23 -8.16 -4.90
C LYS A 139 13.99 -7.68 -3.48
N VAL A 140 12.77 -7.21 -3.21
CA VAL A 140 12.38 -6.65 -1.93
C VAL A 140 11.38 -7.55 -1.19
N ASP A 141 11.27 -7.35 0.11
CA ASP A 141 10.35 -8.07 0.98
C ASP A 141 8.98 -7.39 1.03
N VAL A 142 8.99 -6.05 0.96
CA VAL A 142 7.78 -5.21 1.01
C VAL A 142 7.83 -4.17 -0.10
N VAL A 143 6.71 -4.00 -0.81
CA VAL A 143 6.42 -2.80 -1.61
C VAL A 143 5.31 -2.03 -0.91
N PHE A 144 5.45 -0.72 -0.86
CA PHE A 144 4.53 0.16 -0.15
C PHE A 144 4.22 1.41 -0.96
N THR A 145 2.94 1.80 -0.99
CA THR A 145 2.50 3.10 -1.48
C THR A 145 1.38 3.65 -0.58
N ALA A 146 1.37 4.96 -0.36
CA ALA A 146 0.36 5.60 0.45
C ALA A 146 -0.11 6.90 -0.19
N GLN A 147 -1.39 6.93 -0.57
CA GLN A 147 -2.08 8.08 -1.15
C GLN A 147 -1.51 8.51 -2.52
N ASN A 148 -1.00 7.52 -3.30
CA ASN A 148 -0.36 7.79 -4.58
C ASN A 148 -0.65 6.71 -5.65
N TYR A 149 -1.38 5.64 -5.35
CA TYR A 149 -1.70 4.63 -6.37
C TYR A 149 -2.62 5.25 -7.43
N HIS A 150 -3.60 6.05 -7.03
CA HIS A 150 -4.48 6.78 -7.93
C HIS A 150 -3.71 7.71 -8.89
N ASP A 151 -2.62 8.34 -8.43
CA ASP A 151 -1.80 9.26 -9.22
C ASP A 151 -1.24 8.62 -10.50
N TYR A 152 -0.97 7.31 -10.49
CA TYR A 152 -0.47 6.61 -11.67
C TYR A 152 -1.48 6.53 -12.83
N HIS A 153 -2.75 6.82 -12.57
CA HIS A 153 -3.80 6.95 -13.59
C HIS A 153 -3.94 8.38 -14.11
N ASP A 154 -3.27 9.36 -13.48
CA ASP A 154 -3.48 10.78 -13.76
C ASP A 154 -2.56 11.30 -14.88
N PRO A 155 -3.02 12.30 -15.67
CA PRO A 155 -2.26 12.81 -16.81
C PRO A 155 -0.86 13.34 -16.48
N PHE A 156 -0.65 13.89 -15.27
CA PHE A 156 0.65 14.43 -14.87
C PHE A 156 1.74 13.36 -14.70
N MET A 157 1.34 12.12 -14.43
CA MET A 157 2.28 10.98 -14.40
C MET A 157 2.74 10.56 -15.80
N GLY A 158 2.02 10.98 -16.83
CA GLY A 158 2.19 10.51 -18.21
C GLY A 158 1.46 9.17 -18.44
N PRO A 159 1.60 8.58 -19.65
CA PRO A 159 0.91 7.33 -19.97
C PRO A 159 1.53 6.15 -19.20
N VAL A 160 0.81 5.65 -18.22
CA VAL A 160 1.19 4.46 -17.46
C VAL A 160 0.24 3.31 -17.79
N ASP A 161 0.79 2.19 -18.24
CA ASP A 161 0.06 0.93 -18.38
C ASP A 161 0.08 0.21 -17.02
N MET A 162 -1.02 0.31 -16.27
CA MET A 162 -1.09 -0.24 -14.91
C MET A 162 -0.90 -1.76 -14.88
N ALA A 163 -1.31 -2.50 -15.90
CA ALA A 163 -1.07 -3.93 -15.94
C ALA A 163 0.43 -4.26 -16.00
N LYS A 164 1.20 -3.47 -16.75
CA LYS A 164 2.68 -3.61 -16.79
C LYS A 164 3.31 -3.09 -15.51
N PHE A 165 2.81 -1.98 -14.96
CA PHE A 165 3.34 -1.41 -13.73
C PHE A 165 3.16 -2.37 -12.54
N ASP A 166 1.94 -2.88 -12.31
CA ASP A 166 1.67 -3.84 -11.24
C ASP A 166 2.43 -5.16 -11.43
N LYS A 167 2.61 -5.58 -12.70
CA LYS A 167 3.48 -6.73 -13.00
C LYS A 167 4.94 -6.45 -12.62
N ALA A 168 5.44 -5.23 -12.84
CA ALA A 168 6.79 -4.86 -12.42
C ALA A 168 6.91 -4.80 -10.89
N VAL A 169 5.87 -4.32 -10.18
CA VAL A 169 5.78 -4.40 -8.71
C VAL A 169 5.82 -5.87 -8.25
N TYR A 170 5.03 -6.73 -8.88
CA TYR A 170 5.05 -8.16 -8.61
C TYR A 170 6.44 -8.76 -8.81
N ASP A 171 7.10 -8.40 -9.91
CA ASP A 171 8.43 -8.91 -10.23
C ASP A 171 9.50 -8.36 -9.28
N ALA A 172 9.36 -7.14 -8.76
CA ALA A 172 10.26 -6.59 -7.76
C ALA A 172 10.26 -7.36 -6.42
N LEU A 173 9.14 -7.99 -6.08
CA LEU A 173 9.01 -8.73 -4.82
C LEU A 173 9.68 -10.11 -4.86
N LYS A 174 10.21 -10.52 -3.70
CA LYS A 174 10.53 -11.92 -3.42
C LYS A 174 9.26 -12.77 -3.37
N PRO A 175 9.31 -14.10 -3.63
CA PRO A 175 8.20 -14.98 -3.30
C PRO A 175 7.80 -14.84 -1.82
N GLY A 176 6.50 -14.73 -1.54
CA GLY A 176 5.96 -14.48 -0.20
C GLY A 176 6.01 -13.02 0.25
N GLY A 177 6.67 -12.13 -0.49
CA GLY A 177 6.69 -10.70 -0.21
C GLY A 177 5.31 -10.04 -0.38
N VAL A 178 5.13 -8.86 0.18
CA VAL A 178 3.84 -8.17 0.21
C VAL A 178 3.88 -6.82 -0.48
N PHE A 179 2.76 -6.48 -1.12
CA PHE A 179 2.48 -5.15 -1.61
C PHE A 179 1.37 -4.54 -0.76
N VAL A 180 1.63 -3.40 -0.13
CA VAL A 180 0.66 -2.66 0.68
C VAL A 180 0.28 -1.38 -0.02
N VAL A 181 -1.02 -1.20 -0.23
CA VAL A 181 -1.61 -0.02 -0.87
C VAL A 181 -2.52 0.66 0.13
N ILE A 182 -2.24 1.93 0.40
CA ILE A 182 -3.12 2.83 1.14
C ILE A 182 -3.56 3.91 0.17
N ASP A 183 -4.87 4.11 0.01
CA ASP A 183 -5.34 5.22 -0.80
C ASP A 183 -6.71 5.73 -0.36
N HIS A 184 -7.10 6.90 -0.89
CA HIS A 184 -8.34 7.56 -0.60
C HIS A 184 -9.51 6.88 -1.30
N VAL A 185 -10.56 6.58 -0.53
CA VAL A 185 -11.76 5.89 -1.03
C VAL A 185 -12.57 6.82 -1.93
N ALA A 186 -12.83 6.40 -3.16
CA ALA A 186 -13.85 6.95 -4.04
C ALA A 186 -15.20 6.23 -3.86
N PRO A 187 -16.33 6.77 -4.34
CA PRO A 187 -17.60 6.07 -4.34
C PRO A 187 -17.51 4.69 -5.01
N ALA A 188 -18.18 3.70 -4.44
CA ALA A 188 -18.20 2.35 -5.02
C ALA A 188 -18.77 2.36 -6.46
N GLY A 189 -18.07 1.72 -7.38
CA GLY A 189 -18.42 1.67 -8.80
C GLY A 189 -17.96 2.89 -9.62
N SER A 190 -17.28 3.89 -9.01
CA SER A 190 -16.74 5.04 -9.75
C SER A 190 -15.49 4.69 -10.59
N GLY A 191 -14.82 3.57 -10.27
CA GLY A 191 -13.64 3.15 -11.00
C GLY A 191 -12.51 4.19 -10.90
N LEU A 192 -12.15 4.78 -12.05
CA LEU A 192 -11.09 5.79 -12.19
C LEU A 192 -11.64 7.22 -12.36
N ALA A 193 -12.95 7.45 -12.25
CA ALA A 193 -13.55 8.75 -12.58
C ALA A 193 -13.08 9.89 -11.67
N ASP A 194 -12.62 9.58 -10.48
CA ASP A 194 -12.31 10.55 -9.43
C ASP A 194 -10.80 10.69 -9.14
N THR A 195 -9.91 10.02 -9.89
CA THR A 195 -8.47 10.03 -9.60
C THR A 195 -7.88 11.43 -9.74
N ASP A 196 -8.00 12.06 -10.89
CA ASP A 196 -7.43 13.39 -11.20
C ASP A 196 -8.20 14.55 -10.51
N THR A 197 -9.52 14.40 -10.32
CA THR A 197 -10.37 15.49 -9.83
C THR A 197 -10.50 15.55 -8.32
N LEU A 198 -10.71 14.39 -7.69
CA LEU A 198 -10.89 14.29 -6.24
C LEU A 198 -9.68 13.66 -5.53
N HIS A 199 -8.69 13.15 -6.26
CA HIS A 199 -7.57 12.36 -5.77
C HIS A 199 -8.06 11.15 -4.95
N ARG A 200 -9.00 10.39 -5.53
CA ARG A 200 -9.63 9.21 -4.95
C ARG A 200 -9.73 8.08 -5.97
N ILE A 201 -9.67 6.86 -5.52
CA ILE A 201 -9.83 5.69 -6.38
C ILE A 201 -10.82 4.70 -5.75
N ASP A 202 -11.63 4.02 -6.59
CA ASP A 202 -12.49 2.94 -6.14
C ASP A 202 -11.62 1.76 -5.66
N PRO A 203 -11.74 1.35 -4.38
CA PRO A 203 -10.96 0.24 -3.83
C PRO A 203 -11.12 -1.07 -4.62
N ALA A 204 -12.28 -1.31 -5.23
CA ALA A 204 -12.51 -2.49 -6.05
C ALA A 204 -11.66 -2.48 -7.34
N THR A 205 -11.41 -1.30 -7.90
CA THR A 205 -10.52 -1.12 -9.06
C THR A 205 -9.09 -1.52 -8.71
N VAL A 206 -8.55 -0.99 -7.61
CA VAL A 206 -7.20 -1.34 -7.14
C VAL A 206 -7.06 -2.84 -6.89
N LYS A 207 -8.04 -3.43 -6.22
CA LYS A 207 -8.02 -4.88 -5.96
C LYS A 207 -7.97 -5.68 -7.26
N LYS A 208 -8.81 -5.32 -8.24
CA LYS A 208 -8.86 -5.98 -9.54
C LYS A 208 -7.56 -5.85 -10.32
N GLU A 209 -6.95 -4.66 -10.34
CA GLU A 209 -5.71 -4.39 -11.08
C GLU A 209 -4.54 -5.17 -10.48
N VAL A 210 -4.35 -5.08 -9.17
CA VAL A 210 -3.25 -5.75 -8.47
C VAL A 210 -3.40 -7.28 -8.54
N GLU A 211 -4.60 -7.83 -8.36
CA GLU A 211 -4.85 -9.28 -8.51
C GLU A 211 -4.58 -9.76 -9.96
N ALA A 212 -4.90 -8.94 -10.98
CA ALA A 212 -4.62 -9.27 -12.37
C ALA A 212 -3.11 -9.40 -12.67
N ALA A 213 -2.25 -8.74 -11.90
CA ALA A 213 -0.79 -8.91 -12.01
C ALA A 213 -0.26 -10.21 -11.40
N GLY A 214 -1.13 -11.00 -10.74
CA GLY A 214 -0.78 -12.31 -10.15
C GLY A 214 -0.67 -12.31 -8.63
N PHE A 215 -0.98 -11.20 -7.97
CA PHE A 215 -1.06 -11.14 -6.52
C PHE A 215 -2.29 -11.86 -5.97
N VAL A 216 -2.21 -12.30 -4.72
CA VAL A 216 -3.36 -12.76 -3.95
C VAL A 216 -3.69 -11.71 -2.90
N PHE A 217 -4.97 -11.34 -2.78
CA PHE A 217 -5.42 -10.45 -1.72
C PHE A 217 -5.21 -11.12 -0.35
N ASP A 218 -4.41 -10.49 0.50
CA ASP A 218 -3.96 -11.03 1.80
C ASP A 218 -4.61 -10.33 3.00
N GLY A 219 -5.59 -9.48 2.73
CA GLY A 219 -6.42 -8.83 3.75
C GLY A 219 -6.40 -7.31 3.69
N GLU A 220 -7.20 -6.73 4.56
CA GLU A 220 -7.38 -5.30 4.71
C GLU A 220 -7.33 -4.88 6.19
N SER A 221 -7.13 -3.60 6.44
CA SER A 221 -7.17 -3.01 7.78
C SER A 221 -8.06 -1.77 7.78
N ASP A 222 -8.94 -1.69 8.76
CA ASP A 222 -9.90 -0.59 8.93
C ASP A 222 -9.34 0.60 9.72
N VAL A 223 -8.05 0.57 10.08
CA VAL A 223 -7.46 1.58 10.99
C VAL A 223 -7.47 3.00 10.43
N LEU A 224 -7.61 3.17 9.10
CA LEU A 224 -7.70 4.47 8.43
C LEU A 224 -9.11 4.75 7.87
N ARG A 225 -10.11 3.93 8.24
CA ARG A 225 -11.48 4.16 7.81
C ARG A 225 -12.09 5.38 8.51
N ASN A 226 -12.79 6.18 7.73
CA ASN A 226 -13.59 7.30 8.23
C ASN A 226 -14.99 7.31 7.60
N PRO A 227 -15.98 6.68 8.22
CA PRO A 227 -17.34 6.61 7.67
C PRO A 227 -18.04 7.98 7.58
N ALA A 228 -17.48 9.04 8.17
CA ALA A 228 -18.02 10.40 8.04
C ALA A 228 -17.57 11.12 6.76
N ASP A 229 -16.59 10.56 6.02
CA ASP A 229 -16.17 11.10 4.73
C ASP A 229 -17.22 10.74 3.65
N PRO A 230 -17.85 11.72 3.00
CA PRO A 230 -18.86 11.46 1.99
C PRO A 230 -18.30 10.95 0.65
N HIS A 231 -16.98 10.90 0.48
CA HIS A 231 -16.24 10.51 -0.74
C HIS A 231 -16.46 11.43 -1.96
N THR A 232 -17.15 12.55 -1.80
CA THR A 232 -17.54 13.47 -2.90
C THR A 232 -16.76 14.78 -2.90
N ALA A 233 -15.96 15.02 -1.86
CA ALA A 233 -15.07 16.18 -1.79
C ALA A 233 -13.65 15.80 -2.20
N ALA A 234 -12.93 16.71 -2.86
CA ALA A 234 -11.50 16.52 -3.12
C ALA A 234 -10.73 16.36 -1.80
N VAL A 235 -9.73 15.49 -1.76
CA VAL A 235 -8.98 15.19 -0.52
C VAL A 235 -8.27 16.41 0.09
N PHE A 236 -8.07 17.46 -0.70
CA PHE A 236 -7.47 18.74 -0.27
C PHE A 236 -8.49 19.74 0.25
N ASP A 237 -9.81 19.46 0.16
CA ASP A 237 -10.85 20.32 0.70
C ASP A 237 -10.68 20.46 2.22
N LYS A 238 -10.83 21.71 2.70
CA LYS A 238 -10.61 22.05 4.12
C LYS A 238 -11.51 21.27 5.08
N SER A 239 -12.70 20.86 4.62
CA SER A 239 -13.67 20.12 5.43
C SER A 239 -13.23 18.69 5.75
N ILE A 240 -12.35 18.09 4.90
CA ILE A 240 -11.98 16.66 5.01
C ILE A 240 -10.47 16.42 4.99
N ARG A 241 -9.66 17.45 4.68
CA ARG A 241 -8.22 17.32 4.54
C ARG A 241 -7.57 16.70 5.78
N GLY A 242 -6.87 15.60 5.60
CA GLY A 242 -6.25 14.83 6.67
C GLY A 242 -7.21 13.89 7.42
N HIS A 243 -8.48 13.86 7.05
CA HIS A 243 -9.53 13.03 7.65
C HIS A 243 -10.35 12.26 6.60
N THR A 244 -9.81 12.10 5.40
CA THR A 244 -10.42 11.28 4.35
C THR A 244 -10.53 9.82 4.77
N ASP A 245 -11.58 9.14 4.30
CA ASP A 245 -11.66 7.69 4.39
C ASP A 245 -10.59 7.04 3.51
N GLN A 246 -9.86 6.08 4.05
CA GLN A 246 -8.80 5.40 3.31
C GLN A 246 -8.91 3.89 3.51
N PHE A 247 -8.68 3.14 2.44
CA PHE A 247 -8.48 1.71 2.53
C PHE A 247 -6.99 1.40 2.75
N VAL A 248 -6.73 0.30 3.42
CA VAL A 248 -5.38 -0.25 3.63
C VAL A 248 -5.43 -1.71 3.17
N TYR A 249 -4.92 -1.98 1.99
CA TYR A 249 -4.91 -3.32 1.39
C TYR A 249 -3.52 -3.93 1.44
N ARG A 250 -3.46 -5.23 1.67
CA ARG A 250 -2.24 -6.02 1.53
C ARG A 250 -2.49 -7.13 0.53
N PHE A 251 -1.57 -7.21 -0.42
CA PHE A 251 -1.51 -8.27 -1.43
C PHE A 251 -0.22 -9.06 -1.24
N ARG A 252 -0.28 -10.33 -1.50
CA ARG A 252 0.88 -11.22 -1.35
C ARG A 252 1.28 -11.83 -2.68
N LYS A 253 2.59 -11.81 -2.97
CA LYS A 253 3.15 -12.61 -4.03
C LYS A 253 3.17 -14.08 -3.58
N PRO A 254 2.54 -15.02 -4.31
CA PRO A 254 2.61 -16.45 -3.98
C PRO A 254 4.05 -16.94 -3.84
N LEU A 255 4.23 -18.01 -3.07
CA LEU A 255 5.54 -18.65 -2.88
C LEU A 255 6.02 -19.38 -4.15
N LYS A 256 5.08 -19.75 -5.03
CA LYS A 256 5.34 -20.44 -6.32
C LYS A 256 4.49 -19.83 -7.41
#